data_26e6669f0b56726f8437be9393d0fc00
#
_entry.id   26e6669f0b56726f8437be9393d0fc00
#
_cell.length_a   1.000
_cell.length_b   1.000
_cell.length_c   1.000
_cell.angle_alpha   90.00
_cell.angle_beta   90.00
_cell.angle_gamma   90.00
#
_symmetry.space_group_name_H-M   'P 1'
#
loop_
_entity.id
_entity.type
_entity.pdbx_description
1 polymer ?
#
loop_
_entity_poly.entity_id
_entity_poly.type
_entity_poly.pdbx_seq_one_letter_code
_entity_poly.pdbx_strand_id
1 'polypeptide(L)'
;MNKRVMVVDDSRLVRVQMEDVLRGTDYEVVAHCRSGEDAVQRYAEVRPDLVTMDIIMQGMDGLDAAEIILKQDPNARIVMISSLAYEDTFKRAKAIGARGFVDKPFHQEQLLEVFGEALS
;
A
#
# COMPACT_ATOMS: atom_id res chain seq x y z
N MET A 1 -11.74 9.96 13.98
CA MET A 1 -10.27 9.81 13.90
C MET A 1 -9.88 9.36 12.50
N ASN A 2 -8.83 9.96 11.98
CA ASN A 2 -8.38 9.60 10.64
C ASN A 2 -7.69 8.24 10.64
N LYS A 3 -7.90 7.49 9.58
CA LYS A 3 -7.21 6.24 9.36
C LYS A 3 -5.80 6.53 8.83
N ARG A 4 -4.82 5.86 9.40
CA ARG A 4 -3.40 6.14 9.18
C ARG A 4 -2.89 5.28 8.02
N VAL A 5 -2.35 5.92 7.00
CA VAL A 5 -1.87 5.25 5.79
C VAL A 5 -0.35 5.38 5.68
N MET A 6 0.32 4.25 5.50
CA MET A 6 1.74 4.22 5.16
C MET A 6 1.86 3.98 3.66
N VAL A 7 2.49 4.92 2.96
CA VAL A 7 2.67 4.85 1.51
C VAL A 7 4.06 4.30 1.22
N VAL A 8 4.14 3.21 0.46
CA VAL A 8 5.41 2.61 0.05
C VAL A 8 5.53 2.73 -1.46
N ASP A 9 6.41 3.62 -1.89
CA ASP A 9 6.68 3.89 -3.30
C ASP A 9 8.01 4.63 -3.38
N ASP A 10 8.84 4.31 -4.37
CA ASP A 10 10.13 4.99 -4.53
C ASP A 10 10.00 6.38 -5.17
N SER A 11 8.81 6.79 -5.57
CA SER A 11 8.52 8.08 -6.19
C SER A 11 7.93 9.07 -5.19
N ARG A 12 8.56 10.24 -5.06
CA ARG A 12 8.00 11.33 -4.27
C ARG A 12 6.71 11.88 -4.88
N LEU A 13 6.61 11.82 -6.19
CA LEU A 13 5.40 12.30 -6.88
C LEU A 13 4.18 11.47 -6.46
N VAL A 14 4.33 10.17 -6.34
CA VAL A 14 3.23 9.31 -5.90
C VAL A 14 2.79 9.67 -4.48
N ARG A 15 3.74 9.97 -3.60
CA ARG A 15 3.40 10.44 -2.25
C ARG A 15 2.54 11.70 -2.30
N VAL A 16 2.96 12.68 -3.09
CA VAL A 16 2.21 13.95 -3.22
C VAL A 16 0.83 13.69 -3.80
N GLN A 17 0.74 12.86 -4.83
CA GLN A 17 -0.54 12.49 -5.44
C GLN A 17 -1.45 11.79 -4.43
N MET A 18 -0.90 10.89 -3.63
CA MET A 18 -1.67 10.20 -2.60
C MET A 18 -2.20 11.16 -1.55
N GLU A 19 -1.35 12.08 -1.08
CA GLU A 19 -1.77 13.09 -0.11
C GLU A 19 -2.88 13.98 -0.68
N ASP A 20 -2.77 14.38 -1.95
CA ASP A 20 -3.77 15.20 -2.60
C ASP A 20 -5.10 14.46 -2.76
N VAL A 21 -5.05 13.21 -3.20
CA VAL A 21 -6.25 12.38 -3.40
C VAL A 21 -6.97 12.14 -2.08
N LEU A 22 -6.23 11.98 -0.98
CA LEU A 22 -6.81 11.69 0.33
C LEU A 22 -7.18 12.93 1.13
N ARG A 23 -6.85 14.13 0.63
CA ARG A 23 -7.16 15.38 1.33
C ARG A 23 -8.68 15.53 1.49
N GLY A 24 -9.12 15.86 2.70
CA GLY A 24 -10.53 16.01 3.00
C GLY A 24 -11.27 14.71 3.23
N THR A 25 -10.58 13.59 3.19
CA THR A 25 -11.15 12.27 3.49
C THR A 25 -10.79 11.84 4.92
N ASP A 26 -11.27 10.67 5.31
CA ASP A 26 -10.95 10.08 6.62
C ASP A 26 -9.57 9.43 6.67
N TYR A 27 -8.77 9.55 5.63
CA TYR A 27 -7.45 8.93 5.55
C TYR A 27 -6.36 10.00 5.63
N GLU A 28 -5.26 9.63 6.29
CA GLU A 28 -4.11 10.52 6.47
C GLU A 28 -2.83 9.76 6.19
N VAL A 29 -1.99 10.30 5.31
CA VAL A 29 -0.66 9.73 5.05
C VAL A 29 0.25 10.09 6.22
N VAL A 30 0.67 9.10 6.99
CA VAL A 30 1.50 9.31 8.18
C VAL A 30 2.96 8.91 7.96
N ALA A 31 3.25 8.16 6.90
CA ALA A 31 4.62 7.75 6.61
C ALA A 31 4.77 7.49 5.12
N HIS A 32 5.97 7.73 4.62
CA HIS A 32 6.36 7.42 3.25
C HIS A 32 7.65 6.60 3.30
N CYS A 33 7.58 5.36 2.83
CA CYS A 33 8.73 4.48 2.71
C CYS A 33 9.11 4.40 1.23
N ARG A 34 10.40 4.48 0.93
CA ARG A 34 10.88 4.55 -0.44
C ARG A 34 11.42 3.22 -0.97
N SER A 35 11.35 2.18 -0.15
CA SER A 35 11.79 0.85 -0.55
C SER A 35 11.00 -0.21 0.24
N GLY A 36 11.04 -1.45 -0.26
CA GLY A 36 10.45 -2.57 0.44
C GLY A 36 11.12 -2.83 1.77
N GLU A 37 12.44 -2.72 1.81
CA GLU A 37 13.23 -2.92 3.03
C GLU A 37 12.84 -1.90 4.10
N ASP A 38 12.69 -0.64 3.70
CA ASP A 38 12.28 0.44 4.61
C ASP A 38 10.88 0.17 5.16
N ALA A 39 9.98 -0.29 4.29
CA ALA A 39 8.60 -0.60 4.70
C ALA A 39 8.57 -1.73 5.73
N VAL A 40 9.31 -2.81 5.50
CA VAL A 40 9.40 -3.93 6.43
C VAL A 40 9.92 -3.46 7.80
N GLN A 41 10.97 -2.64 7.79
CA GLN A 41 11.60 -2.15 9.01
C GLN A 41 10.68 -1.21 9.79
N ARG A 42 9.96 -0.34 9.09
CA ARG A 42 9.18 0.73 9.73
C ARG A 42 7.74 0.33 10.06
N TYR A 43 7.25 -0.77 9.53
CA TYR A 43 5.85 -1.16 9.72
C TYR A 43 5.48 -1.25 11.20
N ALA A 44 6.30 -1.92 11.99
CA ALA A 44 6.01 -2.12 13.42
C ALA A 44 6.06 -0.81 14.22
N GLU A 45 6.90 0.14 13.82
CA GLU A 45 7.00 1.44 14.47
C GLU A 45 5.80 2.33 14.12
N VAL A 46 5.46 2.36 12.84
CA VAL A 46 4.41 3.25 12.33
C VAL A 46 3.02 2.75 12.74
N ARG A 47 2.80 1.44 12.73
CA ARG A 47 1.51 0.81 13.02
C ARG A 47 0.38 1.45 12.22
N PRO A 48 0.48 1.44 10.89
CA PRO A 48 -0.56 2.04 10.06
C PRO A 48 -1.83 1.20 10.09
N ASP A 49 -2.95 1.85 9.83
CA ASP A 49 -4.21 1.14 9.62
C ASP A 49 -4.23 0.47 8.24
N LEU A 50 -3.50 1.05 7.29
CA LEU A 50 -3.48 0.59 5.92
C LEU A 50 -2.13 0.91 5.29
N VAL A 51 -1.63 0.00 4.46
CA VAL A 51 -0.40 0.20 3.68
C VAL A 51 -0.75 0.20 2.20
N THR A 52 -0.27 1.21 1.47
CA THR A 52 -0.27 1.14 0.00
C THR A 52 1.14 0.76 -0.44
N MET A 53 1.24 -0.28 -1.25
CA MET A 53 2.52 -0.86 -1.62
C MET A 53 2.68 -0.93 -3.13
N ASP A 54 3.62 -0.14 -3.65
CA ASP A 54 4.01 -0.25 -5.06
C ASP A 54 4.74 -1.58 -5.27
N ILE A 55 4.51 -2.22 -6.40
CA ILE A 55 5.10 -3.52 -6.69
C ILE A 55 6.52 -3.36 -7.21
N ILE A 56 6.73 -2.46 -8.18
CA ILE A 56 8.03 -2.32 -8.82
C ILE A 56 8.85 -1.22 -8.16
N MET A 57 9.85 -1.64 -7.41
CA MET A 57 10.79 -0.75 -6.71
C MET A 57 12.19 -1.32 -6.86
N GLN A 58 13.20 -0.48 -6.65
CA GLN A 58 14.58 -0.94 -6.61
C GLN A 58 14.80 -1.82 -5.37
N GLY A 59 15.59 -2.86 -5.53
CA GLY A 59 15.85 -3.82 -4.45
C GLY A 59 14.69 -4.77 -4.27
N MET A 60 14.20 -4.89 -3.06
CA MET A 60 13.06 -5.77 -2.75
C MET A 60 11.80 -5.23 -3.39
N ASP A 61 11.11 -6.05 -4.18
CA ASP A 61 9.85 -5.61 -4.78
C ASP A 61 8.71 -5.58 -3.74
N GLY A 62 7.59 -4.94 -4.13
CA GLY A 62 6.48 -4.75 -3.21
C GLY A 62 5.79 -6.04 -2.79
N LEU A 63 5.76 -7.06 -3.64
CA LEU A 63 5.15 -8.34 -3.28
C LEU A 63 5.98 -9.06 -2.23
N ASP A 64 7.30 -9.04 -2.36
CA ASP A 64 8.19 -9.64 -1.36
C ASP A 64 8.07 -8.90 -0.02
N ALA A 65 8.05 -7.58 -0.05
CA ALA A 65 7.89 -6.77 1.16
C ALA A 65 6.55 -7.04 1.84
N ALA A 66 5.47 -7.08 1.06
CA ALA A 66 4.14 -7.37 1.57
C ALA A 66 4.08 -8.76 2.22
N GLU A 67 4.69 -9.74 1.59
CA GLU A 67 4.72 -11.09 2.13
C GLU A 67 5.43 -11.14 3.48
N ILE A 68 6.56 -10.45 3.61
CA ILE A 68 7.30 -10.38 4.88
C ILE A 68 6.45 -9.71 5.96
N ILE A 69 5.83 -8.58 5.63
CA ILE A 69 4.98 -7.86 6.58
C ILE A 69 3.82 -8.75 7.04
N LEU A 70 3.18 -9.45 6.10
CA LEU A 70 2.03 -10.30 6.42
C LEU A 70 2.42 -11.55 7.22
N LYS A 71 3.66 -12.02 7.11
CA LYS A 71 4.17 -13.08 7.99
C LYS A 71 4.39 -12.59 9.41
N GLN A 72 4.82 -11.34 9.56
CA GLN A 72 5.00 -10.72 10.86
C GLN A 72 3.67 -10.34 11.50
N ASP A 73 2.74 -9.85 10.70
CA ASP A 73 1.42 -9.42 11.15
C ASP A 73 0.36 -9.87 10.13
N PRO A 74 -0.27 -11.03 10.35
CA PRO A 74 -1.30 -11.52 9.43
C PRO A 74 -2.52 -10.60 9.30
N ASN A 75 -2.70 -9.67 10.23
CA ASN A 75 -3.80 -8.70 10.17
C ASN A 75 -3.44 -7.42 9.45
N ALA A 76 -2.22 -7.30 8.93
CA ALA A 76 -1.82 -6.13 8.16
C ALA A 76 -2.74 -5.95 6.95
N ARG A 77 -3.15 -4.71 6.70
CA ARG A 77 -4.04 -4.39 5.59
C ARG A 77 -3.22 -3.71 4.52
N ILE A 78 -2.88 -4.47 3.49
CA ILE A 78 -2.01 -4.02 2.42
C ILE A 78 -2.79 -3.98 1.12
N VAL A 79 -2.78 -2.80 0.46
CA VAL A 79 -3.33 -2.60 -0.86
C VAL A 79 -2.16 -2.44 -1.82
N MET A 80 -2.07 -3.33 -2.80
CA MET A 80 -1.02 -3.25 -3.82
C MET A 80 -1.40 -2.18 -4.83
N ILE A 81 -0.42 -1.41 -5.29
CA ILE A 81 -0.63 -0.37 -6.30
C ILE A 81 0.41 -0.58 -7.39
N SER A 82 -0.03 -0.66 -8.65
CA SER A 82 0.89 -0.93 -9.75
C SER A 82 0.38 -0.39 -11.07
N SER A 83 1.32 0.00 -11.94
CA SER A 83 1.01 0.31 -13.33
C SER A 83 1.02 -0.96 -14.21
N LEU A 84 1.41 -2.10 -13.64
CA LEU A 84 1.50 -3.38 -14.34
C LEU A 84 0.51 -4.36 -13.72
N ALA A 85 -0.64 -4.52 -14.38
CA ALA A 85 -1.72 -5.39 -13.91
C ALA A 85 -1.66 -6.73 -14.64
N TYR A 86 -0.62 -7.53 -14.37
CA TYR A 86 -0.55 -8.89 -14.89
C TYR A 86 -1.33 -9.84 -14.00
N GLU A 87 -1.97 -10.82 -14.63
CA GLU A 87 -2.77 -11.81 -13.92
C GLU A 87 -1.97 -12.54 -12.83
N ASP A 88 -0.72 -12.91 -13.13
CA ASP A 88 0.13 -13.62 -12.18
C ASP A 88 0.45 -12.76 -10.97
N THR A 89 0.68 -11.46 -11.18
CA THR A 89 0.93 -10.50 -10.12
C THR A 89 -0.27 -10.38 -9.20
N PHE A 90 -1.46 -10.27 -9.80
CA PHE A 90 -2.72 -10.20 -9.07
C PHE A 90 -2.96 -11.46 -8.25
N LYS A 91 -2.72 -12.64 -8.83
CA LYS A 91 -2.89 -13.92 -8.14
C LYS A 91 -1.94 -14.04 -6.96
N ARG A 92 -0.68 -13.65 -7.15
CA ARG A 92 0.30 -13.68 -6.06
C ARG A 92 -0.07 -12.72 -4.94
N ALA A 93 -0.50 -11.51 -5.28
CA ALA A 93 -0.94 -10.53 -4.28
C ALA A 93 -2.06 -11.11 -3.41
N LYS A 94 -3.04 -11.73 -4.05
CA LYS A 94 -4.14 -12.35 -3.37
C LYS A 94 -3.70 -13.53 -2.51
N ALA A 95 -2.81 -14.37 -3.04
CA ALA A 95 -2.31 -15.56 -2.33
C ALA A 95 -1.53 -15.20 -1.07
N ILE A 96 -0.77 -14.11 -1.06
CA ILE A 96 -0.01 -13.70 0.13
C ILE A 96 -0.87 -12.99 1.18
N GLY A 97 -2.11 -12.64 0.83
CA GLY A 97 -3.05 -12.02 1.76
C GLY A 97 -3.22 -10.51 1.61
N ALA A 98 -2.79 -9.93 0.49
CA ALA A 98 -3.08 -8.52 0.20
C ALA A 98 -4.60 -8.35 0.09
N ARG A 99 -5.11 -7.24 0.60
CA ARG A 99 -6.54 -7.01 0.69
C ARG A 99 -7.13 -6.15 -0.42
N GLY A 100 -6.29 -5.66 -1.31
CA GLY A 100 -6.76 -4.88 -2.45
C GLY A 100 -5.68 -4.68 -3.46
N PHE A 101 -6.09 -4.24 -4.65
CA PHE A 101 -5.20 -3.98 -5.76
C PHE A 101 -5.75 -2.78 -6.53
N VAL A 102 -4.92 -1.78 -6.77
CA VAL A 102 -5.30 -0.56 -7.49
C VAL A 102 -4.32 -0.33 -8.63
N ASP A 103 -4.84 -0.05 -9.81
CA ASP A 103 -4.02 0.29 -10.97
C ASP A 103 -3.62 1.76 -10.94
N LYS A 104 -2.41 2.06 -11.40
CA LYS A 104 -1.99 3.44 -11.65
C LYS A 104 -2.44 3.86 -13.05
N PRO A 105 -2.85 5.10 -13.24
CA PRO A 105 -3.00 6.16 -12.25
C PRO A 105 -4.24 5.91 -11.37
N PHE A 106 -4.10 6.18 -10.07
CA PHE A 106 -5.23 5.99 -9.16
C PHE A 106 -6.10 7.25 -9.08
N HIS A 107 -7.39 7.04 -8.82
CA HIS A 107 -8.37 8.10 -8.66
C HIS A 107 -9.04 7.97 -7.29
N GLN A 108 -9.49 9.09 -6.74
CA GLN A 108 -10.03 9.14 -5.39
C GLN A 108 -11.17 8.13 -5.17
N GLU A 109 -12.12 8.11 -6.07
CA GLU A 109 -13.32 7.27 -5.91
C GLU A 109 -12.96 5.80 -5.82
N GLN A 110 -12.15 5.31 -6.76
CA GLN A 110 -11.70 3.93 -6.78
C GLN A 110 -10.85 3.60 -5.56
N LEU A 111 -9.95 4.50 -5.22
CA LEU A 111 -9.03 4.30 -4.10
C LEU A 111 -9.80 4.17 -2.78
N LEU A 112 -10.77 5.05 -2.55
CA LEU A 112 -11.58 5.01 -1.33
C LEU A 112 -12.42 3.74 -1.25
N GLU A 113 -12.94 3.26 -2.37
CA GLU A 113 -13.67 2.00 -2.41
C GLU A 113 -12.79 0.83 -2.00
N VAL A 114 -11.60 0.73 -2.60
CA VAL A 114 -10.66 -0.36 -2.28
C VAL A 114 -10.19 -0.27 -0.82
N PHE A 115 -9.93 0.94 -0.33
CA PHE A 115 -9.52 1.13 1.07
C PHE A 115 -10.64 0.69 2.02
N GLY A 116 -11.87 1.03 1.73
CA GLY A 116 -13.02 0.63 2.54
C GLY A 116 -13.16 -0.89 2.61
N GLU A 117 -12.99 -1.58 1.49
CA GLU A 117 -13.02 -3.03 1.44
C GLU A 117 -11.86 -3.65 2.24
N ALA A 118 -10.67 -3.08 2.12
CA ALA A 118 -9.49 -3.59 2.83
C ALA A 118 -9.63 -3.47 4.35
N LEU A 119 -10.36 -2.47 4.81
CA LEU A 119 -10.57 -2.20 6.24
C LEU A 119 -11.78 -2.91 6.84
N SER A 120 -12.61 -3.49 5.99
CA SER A 120 -13.83 -4.17 6.47
C SER A 120 -13.56 -5.56 7.03
#